data_c19b915e72a5f733ac953eeed81d200c
#
_entry.id   c19b915e72a5f733ac953eeed81d200c
#
_cell.length_a   1.000
_cell.length_b   1.000
_cell.length_c   1.000
_cell.angle_alpha   90.00
_cell.angle_beta   90.00
_cell.angle_gamma   90.00
#
_symmetry.space_group_name_H-M   'P 1'
#
loop_
_entity.id
_entity.type
_entity.pdbx_description
1 polymer ?
#
loop_
_entity_poly.entity_id
_entity_poly.type
_entity_poly.pdbx_seq_one_letter_code
_entity_poly.pdbx_strand_id
1 'polypeptide(L)'
;MSKHSFLNFGIQNNPSPQYTRLQDGNESILEERYLRSCALKLAQQGDYTKAIALLSHLIDHHPENAVDYNNRGLIYFQSGDKDKALCDYNKALDLNSKLASAYNNRANYYAASGQLVAALADYEQALDLNPHHVRAWINRSITLRDLGEYAEAIENLETALLFGQLKGHIWAERGRTYHLWGDWNCAIADYRRALAELPFLKNQGGFSYSLRLQIENWLNELLFFED
;
A
#
# COMPACT_ATOMS: atom_id res chain seq x y z
N MET A 1 -40.15 7.68 2.48
CA MET A 1 -39.77 8.93 1.78
C MET A 1 -38.81 9.70 2.66
N SER A 2 -37.52 9.59 2.44
CA SER A 2 -36.53 10.38 3.14
C SER A 2 -35.55 10.95 2.12
N LYS A 3 -35.51 12.27 2.05
CA LYS A 3 -34.75 13.04 1.07
C LYS A 3 -33.29 13.11 1.58
N HIS A 4 -32.35 12.60 0.81
CA HIS A 4 -30.95 12.86 1.01
C HIS A 4 -30.61 14.20 0.36
N SER A 5 -30.33 15.20 1.19
CA SER A 5 -29.84 16.50 0.77
C SER A 5 -28.32 16.43 0.59
N PHE A 6 -27.86 16.48 -0.65
CA PHE A 6 -26.48 16.79 -0.97
C PHE A 6 -26.26 18.29 -0.86
N LEU A 7 -25.14 18.68 -0.23
CA LEU A 7 -24.76 20.07 -0.01
C LEU A 7 -24.54 20.78 -1.35
N ASN A 8 -25.45 21.71 -1.68
CA ASN A 8 -25.33 22.66 -2.76
C ASN A 8 -24.44 23.82 -2.29
N PHE A 9 -23.24 23.93 -2.82
CA PHE A 9 -22.47 25.17 -2.75
C PHE A 9 -22.79 26.02 -3.98
N GLY A 10 -23.71 26.96 -3.81
CA GLY A 10 -24.01 27.98 -4.80
C GLY A 10 -22.93 29.05 -4.78
N ILE A 11 -22.28 29.27 -5.92
CA ILE A 11 -21.59 30.53 -6.22
C ILE A 11 -22.13 30.98 -7.59
N GLN A 12 -22.94 32.04 -7.57
CA GLN A 12 -23.30 32.79 -8.76
C GLN A 12 -22.17 33.80 -9.03
N ASN A 13 -21.54 33.71 -10.20
CA ASN A 13 -21.07 34.85 -10.98
C ASN A 13 -20.73 34.35 -12.39
N ASN A 14 -21.45 34.86 -13.38
CA ASN A 14 -21.30 34.54 -14.80
C ASN A 14 -20.17 35.35 -15.43
N PRO A 15 -19.20 34.71 -16.07
CA PRO A 15 -18.41 35.29 -17.15
C PRO A 15 -18.58 34.54 -18.48
N SER A 16 -18.26 35.24 -19.58
CA SER A 16 -18.56 34.92 -20.97
C SER A 16 -17.94 33.59 -21.51
N PRO A 17 -18.52 33.00 -22.60
CA PRO A 17 -18.42 31.57 -22.96
C PRO A 17 -17.05 31.07 -23.47
N GLN A 18 -16.04 31.91 -23.68
CA GLN A 18 -14.75 31.47 -24.22
C GLN A 18 -13.65 31.26 -23.17
N TYR A 19 -13.81 31.79 -21.95
CA TYR A 19 -12.85 31.62 -20.84
C TYR A 19 -13.19 30.43 -19.93
N THR A 20 -14.43 29.96 -19.96
CA THR A 20 -14.97 28.92 -19.09
C THR A 20 -14.38 27.54 -19.38
N ARG A 21 -14.11 27.20 -20.64
CA ARG A 21 -13.74 25.82 -21.03
C ARG A 21 -12.35 25.35 -20.56
N LEU A 22 -11.41 26.26 -20.30
CA LEU A 22 -10.06 25.94 -19.77
C LEU A 22 -10.01 25.98 -18.23
N GLN A 23 -10.89 26.73 -17.60
CA GLN A 23 -11.01 26.79 -16.13
C GLN A 23 -11.81 25.57 -15.61
N ASP A 24 -12.91 25.21 -16.25
CA ASP A 24 -13.77 24.08 -15.87
C ASP A 24 -12.99 22.74 -15.88
N GLY A 25 -12.10 22.54 -16.86
CA GLY A 25 -11.27 21.33 -16.95
C GLY A 25 -10.25 21.21 -15.83
N ASN A 26 -9.65 22.32 -15.40
CA ASN A 26 -8.69 22.31 -14.29
C ASN A 26 -9.37 22.19 -12.93
N GLU A 27 -10.53 22.79 -12.74
CA GLU A 27 -11.34 22.66 -11.51
C GLU A 27 -11.84 21.23 -11.34
N SER A 28 -12.32 20.58 -12.38
CA SER A 28 -12.74 19.18 -12.36
C SER A 28 -11.59 18.23 -11.97
N ILE A 29 -10.41 18.40 -12.55
CA ILE A 29 -9.22 17.58 -12.23
C ILE A 29 -8.79 17.76 -10.76
N LEU A 30 -8.84 19.00 -10.25
CA LEU A 30 -8.51 19.29 -8.86
C LEU A 30 -9.54 18.68 -7.90
N GLU A 31 -10.81 18.73 -8.25
CA GLU A 31 -11.90 18.13 -7.49
C GLU A 31 -11.75 16.59 -7.42
N GLU A 32 -11.49 15.95 -8.54
CA GLU A 32 -11.24 14.50 -8.57
C GLU A 32 -10.02 14.09 -7.69
N ARG A 33 -8.91 14.84 -7.79
CA ARG A 33 -7.73 14.60 -6.93
C ARG A 33 -8.08 14.76 -5.45
N TYR A 34 -8.87 15.76 -5.13
CA TYR A 34 -9.35 15.98 -3.77
C TYR A 34 -10.22 14.82 -3.30
N LEU A 35 -11.19 14.37 -4.10
CA LEU A 35 -12.07 13.24 -3.77
C LEU A 35 -11.28 11.94 -3.57
N ARG A 36 -10.27 11.65 -4.43
CA ARG A 36 -9.35 10.50 -4.24
C ARG A 36 -8.61 10.59 -2.92
N SER A 37 -8.09 11.79 -2.59
CA SER A 37 -7.39 12.02 -1.32
C SER A 37 -8.31 11.83 -0.12
N CYS A 38 -9.55 12.32 -0.19
CA CYS A 38 -10.56 12.13 0.84
C CYS A 38 -10.91 10.65 1.03
N ALA A 39 -11.08 9.89 -0.06
CA ALA A 39 -11.36 8.46 0.00
C ALA A 39 -10.24 7.69 0.71
N LEU A 40 -8.97 7.95 0.35
CA LEU A 40 -7.83 7.31 1.00
C LEU A 40 -7.72 7.68 2.49
N LYS A 41 -8.00 8.93 2.86
CA LYS A 41 -8.02 9.38 4.25
C LYS A 41 -9.14 8.73 5.06
N LEU A 42 -10.33 8.60 4.50
CA LEU A 42 -11.45 7.88 5.12
C LEU A 42 -11.10 6.40 5.36
N ALA A 43 -10.48 5.75 4.37
CA ALA A 43 -10.03 4.37 4.52
C ALA A 43 -8.99 4.22 5.65
N GLN A 44 -8.04 5.16 5.78
CA GLN A 44 -7.09 5.19 6.90
C GLN A 44 -7.76 5.36 8.26
N GLN A 45 -8.93 6.00 8.31
CA GLN A 45 -9.75 6.16 9.51
C GLN A 45 -10.68 4.97 9.77
N GLY A 46 -10.71 3.96 8.88
CA GLY A 46 -11.57 2.79 8.95
C GLY A 46 -12.98 3.00 8.37
N ASP A 47 -13.29 4.18 7.83
CA ASP A 47 -14.59 4.45 7.17
C ASP A 47 -14.57 3.96 5.71
N TYR A 48 -14.45 2.64 5.55
CA TYR A 48 -14.37 2.00 4.24
C TYR A 48 -15.62 2.25 3.39
N THR A 49 -16.81 2.30 4.01
CA THR A 49 -18.07 2.50 3.30
C THR A 49 -18.09 3.82 2.55
N LYS A 50 -17.72 4.92 3.21
CA LYS A 50 -17.67 6.23 2.56
C LYS A 50 -16.55 6.32 1.54
N ALA A 51 -15.40 5.73 1.84
CA ALA A 51 -14.26 5.69 0.93
C ALA A 51 -14.61 4.97 -0.39
N ILE A 52 -15.27 3.80 -0.32
CA ILE A 52 -15.76 3.05 -1.47
C ILE A 52 -16.79 3.86 -2.26
N ALA A 53 -17.73 4.53 -1.58
CA ALA A 53 -18.76 5.34 -2.23
C ALA A 53 -18.13 6.49 -3.04
N LEU A 54 -17.11 7.19 -2.50
CA LEU A 54 -16.42 8.25 -3.21
C LEU A 54 -15.69 7.74 -4.47
N LEU A 55 -14.98 6.63 -4.37
CA LEU A 55 -14.29 6.04 -5.53
C LEU A 55 -15.27 5.46 -6.56
N SER A 56 -16.39 4.91 -6.11
CA SER A 56 -17.44 4.45 -7.03
C SER A 56 -18.06 5.62 -7.80
N HIS A 57 -18.29 6.75 -7.13
CA HIS A 57 -18.74 7.97 -7.80
C HIS A 57 -17.72 8.46 -8.86
N LEU A 58 -16.42 8.43 -8.57
CA LEU A 58 -15.38 8.77 -9.54
C LEU A 58 -15.38 7.81 -10.74
N ILE A 59 -15.51 6.51 -10.49
CA ILE A 59 -15.57 5.47 -11.53
C ILE A 59 -16.81 5.63 -12.41
N ASP A 60 -17.96 5.99 -11.86
CA ASP A 60 -19.18 6.23 -12.63
C ASP A 60 -19.02 7.39 -13.62
N HIS A 61 -18.21 8.40 -13.27
CA HIS A 61 -17.91 9.55 -14.14
C HIS A 61 -16.75 9.28 -15.10
N HIS A 62 -15.78 8.48 -14.69
CA HIS A 62 -14.56 8.15 -15.43
C HIS A 62 -14.28 6.65 -15.42
N PRO A 63 -15.09 5.83 -16.12
CA PRO A 63 -15.01 4.37 -16.08
C PRO A 63 -13.73 3.79 -16.70
N GLU A 64 -12.92 4.61 -17.37
CA GLU A 64 -11.61 4.26 -17.95
C GLU A 64 -10.42 4.54 -17.01
N ASN A 65 -10.66 5.11 -15.81
CA ASN A 65 -9.59 5.48 -14.90
C ASN A 65 -9.10 4.29 -14.08
N ALA A 66 -8.04 3.63 -14.53
CA ALA A 66 -7.43 2.48 -13.87
C ALA A 66 -7.03 2.73 -12.40
N VAL A 67 -6.63 3.97 -12.06
CA VAL A 67 -6.19 4.33 -10.71
C VAL A 67 -7.33 4.27 -9.71
N ASP A 68 -8.54 4.65 -10.10
CA ASP A 68 -9.70 4.64 -9.22
C ASP A 68 -10.16 3.22 -8.91
N TYR A 69 -10.13 2.31 -9.89
CA TYR A 69 -10.35 0.87 -9.64
C TYR A 69 -9.28 0.30 -8.71
N ASN A 70 -7.99 0.56 -8.97
CA ASN A 70 -6.91 0.10 -8.09
C ASN A 70 -7.09 0.60 -6.64
N ASN A 71 -7.44 1.86 -6.45
CA ASN A 71 -7.66 2.44 -5.12
C ASN A 71 -8.89 1.84 -4.44
N ARG A 72 -9.99 1.62 -5.17
CA ARG A 72 -11.19 0.98 -4.62
C ARG A 72 -10.93 -0.48 -4.27
N GLY A 73 -10.20 -1.20 -5.11
CA GLY A 73 -9.74 -2.55 -4.84
C GLY A 73 -8.91 -2.65 -3.56
N LEU A 74 -7.99 -1.70 -3.33
CA LEU A 74 -7.22 -1.62 -2.10
C LEU A 74 -8.13 -1.45 -0.87
N ILE A 75 -9.16 -0.60 -0.96
CA ILE A 75 -10.10 -0.37 0.13
C ILE A 75 -11.00 -1.59 0.35
N TYR A 76 -11.46 -2.27 -0.71
CA TYR A 76 -12.15 -3.55 -0.58
C TYR A 76 -11.28 -4.61 0.10
N PHE A 77 -10.00 -4.70 -0.25
CA PHE A 77 -9.07 -5.62 0.41
C PHE A 77 -8.92 -5.32 1.90
N GLN A 78 -8.75 -4.04 2.27
CA GLN A 78 -8.65 -3.59 3.67
C GLN A 78 -9.94 -3.83 4.46
N SER A 79 -11.11 -3.73 3.83
CA SER A 79 -12.41 -4.00 4.45
C SER A 79 -12.75 -5.49 4.54
N GLY A 80 -11.93 -6.37 3.94
CA GLY A 80 -12.13 -7.83 3.92
C GLY A 80 -12.93 -8.36 2.74
N ASP A 81 -13.43 -7.50 1.83
CA ASP A 81 -14.15 -7.92 0.62
C ASP A 81 -13.15 -8.31 -0.48
N LYS A 82 -12.56 -9.50 -0.32
CA LYS A 82 -11.48 -9.99 -1.18
C LYS A 82 -11.90 -10.18 -2.64
N ASP A 83 -13.14 -10.61 -2.88
CA ASP A 83 -13.62 -10.89 -4.25
C ASP A 83 -13.75 -9.60 -5.07
N LYS A 84 -14.31 -8.54 -4.46
CA LYS A 84 -14.39 -7.24 -5.11
C LYS A 84 -13.02 -6.60 -5.30
N ALA A 85 -12.10 -6.80 -4.35
CA ALA A 85 -10.74 -6.33 -4.49
C ALA A 85 -10.05 -6.91 -5.72
N LEU A 86 -10.10 -8.23 -5.91
CA LEU A 86 -9.52 -8.89 -7.07
C LEU A 86 -10.16 -8.45 -8.38
N CYS A 87 -11.49 -8.30 -8.40
CA CYS A 87 -12.22 -7.81 -9.57
C CYS A 87 -11.72 -6.41 -9.98
N ASP A 88 -11.60 -5.51 -9.02
CA ASP A 88 -11.14 -4.14 -9.26
C ASP A 88 -9.67 -4.07 -9.68
N TYR A 89 -8.78 -4.88 -9.10
CA TYR A 89 -7.37 -4.95 -9.54
C TYR A 89 -7.26 -5.46 -10.98
N ASN A 90 -8.00 -6.50 -11.34
CA ASN A 90 -8.03 -7.01 -12.70
C ASN A 90 -8.56 -5.94 -13.67
N LYS A 91 -9.64 -5.25 -13.32
CA LYS A 91 -10.17 -4.16 -14.13
C LYS A 91 -9.16 -3.01 -14.29
N ALA A 92 -8.43 -2.66 -13.25
CA ALA A 92 -7.38 -1.65 -13.31
C ALA A 92 -6.27 -2.05 -14.30
N LEU A 93 -5.86 -3.31 -14.29
CA LEU A 93 -4.82 -3.85 -15.18
C LEU A 93 -5.30 -4.02 -16.62
N ASP A 94 -6.58 -4.35 -16.84
CA ASP A 94 -7.22 -4.37 -18.17
C ASP A 94 -7.23 -2.96 -18.80
N LEU A 95 -7.47 -1.93 -17.99
CA LEU A 95 -7.48 -0.53 -18.42
C LEU A 95 -6.06 0.04 -18.58
N ASN A 96 -5.14 -0.36 -17.73
CA ASN A 96 -3.74 0.08 -17.78
C ASN A 96 -2.80 -1.03 -17.31
N SER A 97 -2.31 -1.82 -18.25
CA SER A 97 -1.34 -2.91 -18.00
C SER A 97 0.06 -2.44 -17.54
N LYS A 98 0.29 -1.11 -17.45
CA LYS A 98 1.55 -0.52 -16.95
C LYS A 98 1.40 0.08 -15.56
N LEU A 99 0.31 -0.19 -14.86
CA LEU A 99 0.06 0.34 -13.51
C LEU A 99 0.76 -0.54 -12.45
N ALA A 100 2.03 -0.24 -12.16
CA ALA A 100 2.84 -0.99 -11.19
C ALA A 100 2.17 -1.16 -9.82
N SER A 101 1.44 -0.15 -9.34
CA SER A 101 0.72 -0.22 -8.06
C SER A 101 -0.41 -1.25 -8.07
N ALA A 102 -1.07 -1.49 -9.20
CA ALA A 102 -2.13 -2.49 -9.31
C ALA A 102 -1.55 -3.92 -9.26
N TYR A 103 -0.43 -4.16 -9.91
CA TYR A 103 0.30 -5.43 -9.76
C TYR A 103 0.73 -5.66 -8.30
N ASN A 104 1.37 -4.68 -7.66
CA ASN A 104 1.74 -4.80 -6.25
C ASN A 104 0.53 -5.09 -5.33
N ASN A 105 -0.60 -4.45 -5.55
CA ASN A 105 -1.79 -4.64 -4.72
C ASN A 105 -2.45 -6.00 -4.99
N ARG A 106 -2.47 -6.47 -6.25
CA ARG A 106 -2.95 -7.81 -6.60
C ARG A 106 -2.02 -8.89 -6.07
N ALA A 107 -0.72 -8.66 -6.10
CA ALA A 107 0.26 -9.54 -5.46
C ALA A 107 0.01 -9.68 -3.95
N ASN A 108 -0.26 -8.58 -3.25
CA ASN A 108 -0.63 -8.62 -1.83
C ASN A 108 -1.90 -9.45 -1.59
N TYR A 109 -2.89 -9.34 -2.48
CA TYR A 109 -4.08 -10.18 -2.43
C TYR A 109 -3.73 -11.67 -2.60
N TYR A 110 -2.91 -12.02 -3.60
CA TYR A 110 -2.49 -13.41 -3.83
C TYR A 110 -1.68 -13.96 -2.64
N ALA A 111 -0.75 -13.19 -2.10
CA ALA A 111 0.03 -13.58 -0.92
C ALA A 111 -0.88 -13.85 0.30
N ALA A 112 -1.82 -12.93 0.58
CA ALA A 112 -2.80 -13.09 1.67
C ALA A 112 -3.80 -14.23 1.45
N SER A 113 -3.87 -14.77 0.23
CA SER A 113 -4.70 -15.93 -0.15
C SER A 113 -3.88 -17.22 -0.25
N GLY A 114 -2.59 -17.21 0.13
CA GLY A 114 -1.69 -18.35 0.05
C GLY A 114 -1.20 -18.71 -1.36
N GLN A 115 -1.51 -17.89 -2.37
CA GLN A 115 -1.11 -18.08 -3.76
C GLN A 115 0.26 -17.44 -4.01
N LEU A 116 1.30 -17.93 -3.29
CA LEU A 116 2.59 -17.25 -3.20
C LEU A 116 3.30 -17.14 -4.55
N VAL A 117 3.19 -18.14 -5.42
CA VAL A 117 3.79 -18.11 -6.77
C VAL A 117 3.15 -17.03 -7.65
N ALA A 118 1.82 -16.89 -7.61
CA ALA A 118 1.12 -15.84 -8.32
C ALA A 118 1.47 -14.45 -7.77
N ALA A 119 1.66 -14.34 -6.45
CA ALA A 119 2.11 -13.11 -5.82
C ALA A 119 3.50 -12.70 -6.32
N LEU A 120 4.45 -13.63 -6.36
CA LEU A 120 5.82 -13.34 -6.85
C LEU A 120 5.81 -12.85 -8.30
N ALA A 121 5.01 -13.47 -9.18
CA ALA A 121 4.89 -13.04 -10.57
C ALA A 121 4.36 -11.60 -10.70
N ASP A 122 3.37 -11.23 -9.91
CA ASP A 122 2.83 -9.86 -9.92
C ASP A 122 3.79 -8.84 -9.28
N TYR A 123 4.53 -9.21 -8.21
CA TYR A 123 5.59 -8.33 -7.68
C TYR A 123 6.69 -8.10 -8.70
N GLU A 124 7.11 -9.12 -9.46
CA GLU A 124 8.09 -9.00 -10.52
C GLU A 124 7.62 -7.99 -11.58
N GLN A 125 6.38 -8.12 -12.07
CA GLN A 125 5.79 -7.15 -13.00
C GLN A 125 5.73 -5.73 -12.42
N ALA A 126 5.42 -5.59 -11.14
CA ALA A 126 5.41 -4.29 -10.48
C ALA A 126 6.82 -3.66 -10.45
N LEU A 127 7.86 -4.46 -10.22
CA LEU A 127 9.25 -4.03 -10.13
C LEU A 127 9.87 -3.78 -11.52
N ASP A 128 9.50 -4.56 -12.54
CA ASP A 128 9.88 -4.30 -13.93
C ASP A 128 9.34 -2.96 -14.42
N LEU A 129 8.10 -2.62 -14.06
CA LEU A 129 7.47 -1.36 -14.40
C LEU A 129 7.98 -0.18 -13.56
N ASN A 130 8.31 -0.42 -12.30
CA ASN A 130 8.85 0.59 -11.39
C ASN A 130 9.88 -0.01 -10.42
N PRO A 131 11.17 -0.05 -10.80
CA PRO A 131 12.24 -0.57 -9.93
C PRO A 131 12.40 0.17 -8.60
N HIS A 132 11.88 1.41 -8.50
CA HIS A 132 11.91 2.21 -7.27
C HIS A 132 10.70 1.95 -6.34
N HIS A 133 9.88 0.94 -6.63
CA HIS A 133 8.71 0.61 -5.81
C HIS A 133 9.13 -0.14 -4.54
N VAL A 134 9.66 0.59 -3.55
CA VAL A 134 10.23 0.02 -2.32
C VAL A 134 9.29 -0.95 -1.60
N ARG A 135 7.98 -0.67 -1.59
CA ARG A 135 7.00 -1.58 -0.97
C ARG A 135 6.88 -2.91 -1.70
N ALA A 136 7.04 -2.93 -3.03
CA ALA A 136 7.01 -4.17 -3.79
C ALA A 136 8.24 -5.04 -3.47
N TRP A 137 9.42 -4.44 -3.32
CA TRP A 137 10.62 -5.14 -2.84
C TRP A 137 10.42 -5.78 -1.46
N ILE A 138 9.87 -5.02 -0.50
CA ILE A 138 9.59 -5.51 0.86
C ILE A 138 8.57 -6.65 0.81
N ASN A 139 7.44 -6.48 0.12
CA ASN A 139 6.37 -7.47 0.08
C ASN A 139 6.83 -8.75 -0.65
N ARG A 140 7.60 -8.61 -1.75
CA ARG A 140 8.21 -9.76 -2.45
C ARG A 140 9.14 -10.52 -1.52
N SER A 141 9.97 -9.83 -0.74
CA SER A 141 10.87 -10.48 0.22
C SER A 141 10.13 -11.23 1.32
N ILE A 142 9.02 -10.68 1.83
CA ILE A 142 8.15 -11.37 2.81
C ILE A 142 7.61 -12.66 2.19
N THR A 143 7.14 -12.62 0.94
CA THR A 143 6.60 -13.77 0.23
C THR A 143 7.68 -14.83 -0.04
N LEU A 144 8.90 -14.42 -0.41
CA LEU A 144 10.05 -15.32 -0.56
C LEU A 144 10.44 -15.99 0.77
N ARG A 145 10.47 -15.22 1.86
CA ARG A 145 10.70 -15.75 3.20
C ARG A 145 9.66 -16.80 3.59
N ASP A 146 8.39 -16.57 3.27
CA ASP A 146 7.29 -17.50 3.56
C ASP A 146 7.41 -18.80 2.73
N LEU A 147 8.12 -18.76 1.60
CA LEU A 147 8.51 -19.93 0.80
C LEU A 147 9.80 -20.60 1.29
N GLY A 148 10.51 -20.00 2.25
CA GLY A 148 11.82 -20.48 2.72
C GLY A 148 13.01 -20.02 1.89
N GLU A 149 12.80 -19.16 0.90
CA GLU A 149 13.84 -18.61 0.01
C GLU A 149 14.52 -17.40 0.69
N TYR A 150 15.19 -17.68 1.82
CA TYR A 150 15.76 -16.65 2.70
C TYR A 150 16.84 -15.80 2.03
N ALA A 151 17.71 -16.43 1.24
CA ALA A 151 18.80 -15.72 0.56
C ALA A 151 18.25 -14.66 -0.41
N GLU A 152 17.32 -15.06 -1.27
CA GLU A 152 16.71 -14.14 -2.25
C GLU A 152 15.87 -13.05 -1.54
N ALA A 153 15.19 -13.39 -0.44
CA ALA A 153 14.47 -12.41 0.38
C ALA A 153 15.40 -11.32 0.93
N ILE A 154 16.61 -11.69 1.38
CA ILE A 154 17.61 -10.76 1.87
C ILE A 154 18.12 -9.85 0.75
N GLU A 155 18.46 -10.40 -0.43
CA GLU A 155 18.90 -9.63 -1.60
C GLU A 155 17.85 -8.57 -2.02
N ASN A 156 16.58 -8.93 -1.99
CA ASN A 156 15.50 -7.97 -2.26
C ASN A 156 15.45 -6.83 -1.24
N LEU A 157 15.66 -7.13 0.04
CA LEU A 157 15.68 -6.10 1.10
C LEU A 157 16.94 -5.23 1.02
N GLU A 158 18.07 -5.78 0.62
CA GLU A 158 19.30 -5.02 0.35
C GLU A 158 19.10 -4.05 -0.82
N THR A 159 18.47 -4.52 -1.90
CA THR A 159 18.07 -3.66 -3.02
C THR A 159 17.13 -2.55 -2.55
N ALA A 160 16.13 -2.86 -1.73
CA ALA A 160 15.20 -1.86 -1.18
C ALA A 160 15.91 -0.78 -0.34
N LEU A 161 16.97 -1.13 0.40
CA LEU A 161 17.76 -0.19 1.21
C LEU A 161 18.46 0.87 0.36
N LEU A 162 18.84 0.55 -0.88
CA LEU A 162 19.51 1.50 -1.78
C LEU A 162 18.64 2.72 -2.10
N PHE A 163 17.32 2.59 -2.04
CA PHE A 163 16.39 3.69 -2.28
C PHE A 163 16.20 4.62 -1.09
N GLY A 164 16.73 4.30 0.09
CA GLY A 164 16.77 5.17 1.26
C GLY A 164 15.43 5.41 1.97
N GLN A 165 14.34 4.83 1.47
CA GLN A 165 12.99 4.94 2.02
C GLN A 165 12.67 3.76 2.95
N LEU A 166 11.80 3.97 3.94
CA LEU A 166 11.29 2.92 4.83
C LEU A 166 12.39 2.09 5.54
N LYS A 167 13.57 2.65 5.78
CA LYS A 167 14.74 1.95 6.32
C LYS A 167 14.41 1.13 7.57
N GLY A 168 13.69 1.71 8.53
CA GLY A 168 13.30 1.01 9.74
C GLY A 168 12.47 -0.25 9.47
N HIS A 169 11.55 -0.21 8.51
CA HIS A 169 10.76 -1.38 8.09
C HIS A 169 11.62 -2.42 7.37
N ILE A 170 12.51 -1.98 6.48
CA ILE A 170 13.39 -2.88 5.73
C ILE A 170 14.36 -3.60 6.68
N TRP A 171 14.97 -2.87 7.63
CA TRP A 171 15.82 -3.48 8.66
C TRP A 171 15.04 -4.49 9.51
N ALA A 172 13.77 -4.18 9.87
CA ALA A 172 12.91 -5.10 10.62
C ALA A 172 12.64 -6.41 9.86
N GLU A 173 12.26 -6.30 8.57
CA GLU A 173 11.97 -7.47 7.74
C GLU A 173 13.22 -8.29 7.44
N ARG A 174 14.39 -7.65 7.22
CA ARG A 174 15.64 -8.36 7.00
C ARG A 174 16.11 -9.05 8.29
N GLY A 175 16.00 -8.39 9.42
CA GLY A 175 16.26 -8.99 10.73
C GLY A 175 15.37 -10.20 11.00
N ARG A 176 14.04 -10.11 10.64
CA ARG A 176 13.13 -11.24 10.77
C ARG A 176 13.52 -12.40 9.83
N THR A 177 13.97 -12.09 8.63
CA THR A 177 14.44 -13.10 7.68
C THR A 177 15.69 -13.80 8.19
N TYR A 178 16.71 -13.08 8.67
CA TYR A 178 17.88 -13.67 9.31
C TYR A 178 17.52 -14.50 10.54
N HIS A 179 16.60 -14.02 11.39
CA HIS A 179 16.13 -14.74 12.57
C HIS A 179 15.55 -16.11 12.21
N LEU A 180 14.67 -16.17 11.21
CA LEU A 180 14.04 -17.41 10.75
C LEU A 180 15.04 -18.33 10.01
N TRP A 181 16.07 -17.75 9.40
CA TRP A 181 17.13 -18.50 8.73
C TRP A 181 18.19 -19.05 9.71
N GLY A 182 18.18 -18.55 10.97
CA GLY A 182 19.11 -18.99 12.03
C GLY A 182 20.39 -18.16 12.13
N ASP A 183 20.52 -17.06 11.40
CA ASP A 183 21.62 -16.08 11.58
C ASP A 183 21.22 -15.03 12.62
N TRP A 184 21.35 -15.39 13.87
CA TRP A 184 20.94 -14.55 15.00
C TRP A 184 21.79 -13.29 15.15
N ASN A 185 23.06 -13.34 14.79
CA ASN A 185 23.95 -12.18 14.86
C ASN A 185 23.51 -11.08 13.89
N CYS A 186 23.23 -11.44 12.65
CA CYS A 186 22.69 -10.53 11.65
C CYS A 186 21.28 -10.04 12.02
N ALA A 187 20.45 -10.92 12.57
CA ALA A 187 19.11 -10.56 13.05
C ALA A 187 19.16 -9.50 14.14
N ILE A 188 19.97 -9.69 15.17
CA ILE A 188 20.15 -8.74 16.30
C ILE A 188 20.67 -7.38 15.78
N ALA A 189 21.65 -7.40 14.87
CA ALA A 189 22.18 -6.18 14.29
C ALA A 189 21.12 -5.37 13.54
N ASP A 190 20.29 -6.03 12.73
CA ASP A 190 19.25 -5.40 11.95
C ASP A 190 18.07 -4.93 12.81
N TYR A 191 17.66 -5.70 13.82
CA TYR A 191 16.65 -5.26 14.77
C TYR A 191 17.07 -3.99 15.51
N ARG A 192 18.33 -3.88 15.94
CA ARG A 192 18.87 -2.65 16.56
C ARG A 192 18.83 -1.46 15.61
N ARG A 193 19.20 -1.65 14.33
CA ARG A 193 19.08 -0.60 13.30
C ARG A 193 17.63 -0.18 13.06
N ALA A 194 16.71 -1.15 12.99
CA ALA A 194 15.29 -0.87 12.85
C ALA A 194 14.75 -0.03 14.02
N LEU A 195 15.10 -0.39 15.26
CA LEU A 195 14.70 0.34 16.46
C LEU A 195 15.24 1.78 16.50
N ALA A 196 16.41 2.03 15.90
CA ALA A 196 16.96 3.38 15.81
C ALA A 196 16.18 4.29 14.81
N GLU A 197 15.61 3.70 13.75
CA GLU A 197 14.88 4.42 12.70
C GLU A 197 13.37 4.54 12.98
N LEU A 198 12.79 3.63 13.77
CA LEU A 198 11.35 3.61 14.03
C LEU A 198 10.96 4.55 15.18
N PRO A 199 9.81 5.23 15.10
CA PRO A 199 9.37 6.18 16.12
C PRO A 199 9.15 5.51 17.48
N PHE A 200 9.53 6.22 18.55
CA PHE A 200 9.43 5.75 19.93
C PHE A 200 8.02 5.93 20.52
N LEU A 201 7.26 6.90 20.04
CA LEU A 201 5.97 7.25 20.60
C LEU A 201 4.81 6.79 19.70
N LYS A 202 3.77 6.24 20.33
CA LYS A 202 2.55 5.73 19.65
C LYS A 202 1.84 6.78 18.79
N ASN A 203 1.85 8.05 19.21
CA ASN A 203 1.22 9.16 18.49
C ASN A 203 1.99 9.62 17.24
N GLN A 204 3.21 9.11 17.02
CA GLN A 204 4.04 9.45 15.87
C GLN A 204 3.93 8.47 14.69
N GLY A 205 3.15 7.38 14.80
CA GLY A 205 2.95 6.41 13.72
C GLY A 205 2.46 5.06 14.22
N GLY A 206 1.15 4.87 14.25
CA GLY A 206 0.51 3.67 14.84
C GLY A 206 1.09 2.34 14.35
N PHE A 207 1.24 2.15 13.04
CA PHE A 207 1.80 0.92 12.45
C PHE A 207 3.30 0.76 12.79
N SER A 208 4.09 1.82 12.64
CA SER A 208 5.52 1.80 12.91
C SER A 208 5.82 1.58 14.40
N TYR A 209 4.96 2.08 15.29
CA TYR A 209 5.06 1.80 16.72
C TYR A 209 4.72 0.34 17.05
N SER A 210 3.69 -0.24 16.42
CA SER A 210 3.37 -1.66 16.58
C SER A 210 4.51 -2.57 16.12
N LEU A 211 5.12 -2.23 14.98
CA LEU A 211 6.30 -2.94 14.48
C LEU A 211 7.49 -2.83 15.46
N ARG A 212 7.70 -1.66 16.06
CA ARG A 212 8.73 -1.48 17.08
C ARG A 212 8.56 -2.45 18.25
N LEU A 213 7.35 -2.58 18.78
CA LEU A 213 7.06 -3.51 19.88
C LEU A 213 7.29 -4.98 19.47
N GLN A 214 6.96 -5.33 18.23
CA GLN A 214 7.25 -6.67 17.72
C GLN A 214 8.75 -6.95 17.65
N ILE A 215 9.54 -5.98 17.17
CA ILE A 215 11.01 -6.11 17.12
C ILE A 215 11.61 -6.25 18.51
N GLU A 216 11.14 -5.46 19.49
CA GLU A 216 11.58 -5.57 20.87
C GLU A 216 11.31 -6.98 21.44
N ASN A 217 10.14 -7.58 21.12
CA ASN A 217 9.82 -8.94 21.51
C ASN A 217 10.76 -9.96 20.83
N TRP A 218 10.94 -9.88 19.49
CA TRP A 218 11.85 -10.79 18.77
C TRP A 218 13.29 -10.68 19.23
N LEU A 219 13.73 -9.47 19.55
CA LEU A 219 15.07 -9.25 20.08
C LEU A 219 15.25 -9.88 21.48
N ASN A 220 14.23 -9.75 22.33
CA ASN A 220 14.22 -10.38 23.64
C ASN A 220 14.23 -11.91 23.52
N GLU A 221 13.45 -12.50 22.60
CA GLU A 221 13.48 -13.94 22.33
C GLU A 221 14.91 -14.41 22.03
N LEU A 222 15.66 -13.70 21.18
CA LEU A 222 17.03 -14.07 20.83
C LEU A 222 18.03 -13.88 21.96
N LEU A 223 17.85 -12.87 22.82
CA LEU A 223 18.80 -12.56 23.90
C LEU A 223 18.59 -13.41 25.16
N PHE A 224 17.40 -13.99 25.37
CA PHE A 224 17.09 -14.80 26.54
C PHE A 224 17.10 -16.31 26.26
N PHE A 225 17.40 -16.75 25.05
CA PHE A 225 17.62 -18.18 24.72
C PHE A 225 19.08 -18.63 24.94
N GLU A 226 19.97 -17.78 25.47
CA GLU A 226 21.37 -18.13 25.80
C GLU A 226 21.56 -18.66 27.24
N ASP A 227 20.47 -18.90 28.01
CA ASP A 227 20.48 -19.57 29.31
C ASP A 227 19.77 -20.96 29.22
#